data_41c85c530b6de993d21159a2f9ee3021
#
_entry.id   41c85c530b6de993d21159a2f9ee3021
#
_cell.length_a   1.000
_cell.length_b   1.000
_cell.length_c   1.000
_cell.angle_alpha   90.00
_cell.angle_beta   90.00
_cell.angle_gamma   90.00
#
_symmetry.space_group_name_H-M   'P 1'
#
loop_
_entity.id
_entity.type
_entity.pdbx_description
1 polymer ?
#
loop_
_entity_poly.entity_id
_entity_poly.type
_entity_poly.pdbx_seq_one_letter_code
_entity_poly.pdbx_strand_id
1 'polypeptide(L)'
;MSSRKRQGSADPDSPAAAAARVQSIVESPAYSLAFEDHEFIMQHDQRPLRLQLELQKTEMILRHHQIRFTIVAFGGTRIIEPAVARGRVASLEAEHRTRPGDPGLARRLAVARRVLAKARYYDEARKFGRLVSESRQRGETDYVIVTGGGPGIMEAANRGAFDVGEPSIGLNITLPMEQAPNSYITPELCFQFHYFAVRKMHFLLRAQALVA
;
A
#
# COMPACT_ATOMS: atom_id res chain seq x y z
N MET A 1 -33.94 -62.87 22.37
CA MET A 1 -33.54 -62.04 23.54
C MET A 1 -32.29 -61.25 23.13
N SER A 2 -32.47 -60.02 22.75
CA SER A 2 -31.34 -59.15 22.35
C SER A 2 -30.98 -58.20 23.47
N SER A 3 -29.83 -58.45 24.08
CA SER A 3 -29.28 -57.65 25.15
C SER A 3 -28.74 -56.31 24.62
N ARG A 4 -29.49 -55.19 24.80
CA ARG A 4 -29.00 -53.86 24.60
C ARG A 4 -27.97 -53.52 25.69
N LYS A 5 -26.70 -53.53 25.35
CA LYS A 5 -25.65 -52.92 26.19
C LYS A 5 -26.00 -51.44 26.37
N ARG A 6 -26.32 -51.04 27.60
CA ARG A 6 -26.35 -49.62 28.01
C ARG A 6 -24.91 -49.10 27.89
N GLN A 7 -24.70 -48.18 26.94
CA GLN A 7 -23.49 -47.33 26.98
C GLN A 7 -23.54 -46.56 28.26
N GLY A 8 -22.55 -46.81 29.13
CA GLY A 8 -22.37 -46.07 30.36
C GLY A 8 -22.21 -44.58 30.05
N SER A 9 -23.17 -43.76 30.50
CA SER A 9 -23.00 -42.33 30.57
C SER A 9 -21.83 -42.04 31.52
N ALA A 10 -20.80 -41.41 31.01
CA ALA A 10 -19.69 -40.95 31.90
C ALA A 10 -20.31 -40.03 32.96
N ASP A 11 -19.84 -40.23 34.20
CA ASP A 11 -20.27 -39.43 35.34
C ASP A 11 -19.95 -37.95 35.02
N PRO A 12 -20.96 -37.05 34.97
CA PRO A 12 -20.74 -35.63 34.64
C PRO A 12 -19.86 -34.90 35.65
N ASP A 13 -19.72 -35.45 36.88
CA ASP A 13 -18.89 -34.87 37.96
C ASP A 13 -17.51 -35.52 38.05
N SER A 14 -17.19 -36.46 37.15
CA SER A 14 -15.85 -37.05 37.13
C SER A 14 -14.75 -36.00 36.82
N PRO A 15 -13.54 -36.16 37.37
CA PRO A 15 -12.41 -35.28 37.07
C PRO A 15 -12.12 -35.16 35.55
N ALA A 16 -12.34 -36.21 34.78
CA ALA A 16 -12.18 -36.21 33.34
C ALA A 16 -13.25 -35.34 32.62
N ALA A 17 -14.50 -35.40 33.05
CA ALA A 17 -15.58 -34.58 32.56
C ALA A 17 -15.36 -33.09 32.93
N ALA A 18 -14.89 -32.82 34.14
CA ALA A 18 -14.52 -31.46 34.54
C ALA A 18 -13.37 -30.88 33.69
N ALA A 19 -12.32 -31.66 33.41
CA ALA A 19 -11.22 -31.26 32.57
C ALA A 19 -11.68 -30.97 31.14
N ALA A 20 -12.56 -31.81 30.56
CA ALA A 20 -13.13 -31.59 29.25
C ALA A 20 -13.97 -30.30 29.18
N ARG A 21 -14.74 -29.97 30.23
CA ARG A 21 -15.48 -28.70 30.32
C ARG A 21 -14.55 -27.50 30.38
N VAL A 22 -13.48 -27.57 31.18
CA VAL A 22 -12.47 -26.49 31.23
C VAL A 22 -11.83 -26.30 29.86
N GLN A 23 -11.46 -27.37 29.17
CA GLN A 23 -10.90 -27.29 27.84
C GLN A 23 -11.87 -26.59 26.85
N SER A 24 -13.15 -26.97 26.88
CA SER A 24 -14.18 -26.34 26.04
C SER A 24 -14.37 -24.85 26.37
N ILE A 25 -14.22 -24.43 27.63
CA ILE A 25 -14.27 -23.02 28.02
C ILE A 25 -13.05 -22.27 27.47
N VAL A 26 -11.86 -22.82 27.62
CA VAL A 26 -10.62 -22.21 27.14
C VAL A 26 -10.58 -22.08 25.61
N GLU A 27 -11.16 -23.06 24.92
CA GLU A 27 -11.26 -23.05 23.44
C GLU A 27 -12.44 -22.19 22.92
N SER A 28 -13.27 -21.67 23.80
CA SER A 28 -14.40 -20.83 23.40
C SER A 28 -13.91 -19.47 22.88
N PRO A 29 -14.47 -18.97 21.75
CA PRO A 29 -14.19 -17.61 21.28
C PRO A 29 -14.42 -16.52 22.35
N ALA A 30 -15.37 -16.72 23.26
CA ALA A 30 -15.66 -15.81 24.36
C ALA A 30 -14.52 -15.70 25.37
N TYR A 31 -13.60 -16.66 25.43
CA TYR A 31 -12.46 -16.67 26.35
C TYR A 31 -11.22 -15.99 25.75
N SER A 32 -11.24 -15.71 24.44
CA SER A 32 -10.17 -14.98 23.75
C SER A 32 -10.09 -13.52 24.21
N LEU A 33 -8.87 -13.00 24.33
CA LEU A 33 -8.69 -11.57 24.59
C LEU A 33 -9.19 -10.75 23.38
N ALA A 34 -10.06 -9.77 23.64
CA ALA A 34 -10.73 -9.02 22.57
C ALA A 34 -9.76 -8.35 21.57
N PHE A 35 -8.56 -7.92 22.01
CA PHE A 35 -7.57 -7.29 21.13
C PHE A 35 -6.75 -8.32 20.30
N GLU A 36 -6.83 -9.62 20.62
CA GLU A 36 -6.24 -10.73 19.87
C GLU A 36 -7.30 -11.43 19.00
N ASP A 37 -8.57 -11.20 19.26
CA ASP A 37 -9.68 -11.76 18.49
C ASP A 37 -9.86 -11.02 17.17
N HIS A 38 -9.20 -11.52 16.12
CA HIS A 38 -9.27 -10.96 14.79
C HIS A 38 -10.70 -10.99 14.21
N GLU A 39 -11.46 -12.06 14.44
CA GLU A 39 -12.84 -12.17 13.95
C GLU A 39 -13.74 -11.11 14.59
N PHE A 40 -13.62 -10.91 15.88
CA PHE A 40 -14.31 -9.84 16.60
C PHE A 40 -13.95 -8.46 16.03
N ILE A 41 -12.65 -8.16 15.89
CA ILE A 41 -12.18 -6.87 15.37
C ILE A 41 -12.68 -6.64 13.93
N MET A 42 -12.85 -7.68 13.12
CA MET A 42 -13.30 -7.56 11.74
C MET A 42 -14.83 -7.48 11.58
N GLN A 43 -15.62 -7.64 12.63
CA GLN A 43 -17.08 -7.47 12.59
C GLN A 43 -17.45 -6.05 12.12
N HIS A 44 -18.65 -5.94 11.52
CA HIS A 44 -19.14 -4.68 10.97
C HIS A 44 -19.19 -3.57 12.03
N ASP A 45 -19.64 -3.88 13.23
CA ASP A 45 -19.82 -2.93 14.34
C ASP A 45 -18.50 -2.43 14.91
N GLN A 46 -17.38 -3.13 14.63
CA GLN A 46 -16.03 -2.72 15.01
C GLN A 46 -15.36 -1.79 13.99
N ARG A 47 -16.10 -1.29 12.98
CA ARG A 47 -15.58 -0.31 12.01
C ARG A 47 -14.97 0.93 12.68
N PRO A 48 -15.60 1.55 13.70
CA PRO A 48 -15.01 2.71 14.37
C PRO A 48 -13.62 2.43 14.96
N LEU A 49 -13.45 1.26 15.58
CA LEU A 49 -12.16 0.82 16.11
C LEU A 49 -11.11 0.69 15.01
N ARG A 50 -11.46 0.05 13.89
CA ARG A 50 -10.53 -0.10 12.76
C ARG A 50 -10.13 1.23 12.12
N LEU A 51 -11.07 2.18 11.98
CA LEU A 51 -10.78 3.55 11.53
C LEU A 51 -9.78 4.24 12.47
N GLN A 52 -9.98 4.09 13.79
CA GLN A 52 -9.09 4.63 14.80
C GLN A 52 -7.69 4.00 14.72
N LEU A 53 -7.61 2.69 14.56
CA LEU A 53 -6.34 1.97 14.43
C LEU A 53 -5.55 2.43 13.19
N GLU A 54 -6.18 2.58 12.02
CA GLU A 54 -5.52 3.08 10.81
C GLU A 54 -5.01 4.52 11.00
N LEU A 55 -5.83 5.39 11.59
CA LEU A 55 -5.43 6.77 11.85
C LEU A 55 -4.25 6.81 12.83
N GLN A 56 -4.36 6.15 13.97
CA GLN A 56 -3.34 6.19 15.01
C GLN A 56 -2.02 5.56 14.58
N LYS A 57 -2.05 4.38 13.94
CA LYS A 57 -0.83 3.70 13.49
C LYS A 57 0.02 4.62 12.62
N THR A 58 -0.59 5.23 11.61
CA THR A 58 0.10 6.14 10.69
C THR A 58 0.62 7.38 11.42
N GLU A 59 -0.20 8.01 12.27
CA GLU A 59 0.18 9.19 13.05
C GLU A 59 1.35 8.92 14.00
N MET A 60 1.36 7.78 14.67
CA MET A 60 2.43 7.40 15.59
C MET A 60 3.76 7.20 14.86
N ILE A 61 3.73 6.52 13.72
CA ILE A 61 4.92 6.26 12.91
C ILE A 61 5.46 7.57 12.34
N LEU A 62 4.61 8.41 11.75
CA LEU A 62 5.03 9.71 11.20
C LEU A 62 5.63 10.63 12.29
N ARG A 63 5.07 10.63 13.51
CA ARG A 63 5.64 11.36 14.64
C ARG A 63 6.97 10.79 15.09
N HIS A 64 7.12 9.48 15.14
CA HIS A 64 8.38 8.82 15.49
C HIS A 64 9.51 9.22 14.53
N HIS A 65 9.20 9.28 13.23
CA HIS A 65 10.12 9.74 12.19
C HIS A 65 10.23 11.28 12.07
N GLN A 66 9.61 12.02 12.98
CA GLN A 66 9.63 13.50 13.01
C GLN A 66 9.13 14.15 11.70
N ILE A 67 8.20 13.49 11.00
CA ILE A 67 7.59 14.03 9.79
C ILE A 67 6.55 15.10 10.16
N ARG A 68 6.89 16.36 9.97
CA ARG A 68 6.04 17.51 10.30
C ARG A 68 5.27 18.03 9.10
N PHE A 69 5.91 18.13 7.96
CA PHE A 69 5.35 18.71 6.74
C PHE A 69 5.60 17.83 5.52
N THR A 70 4.65 17.82 4.60
CA THR A 70 4.75 17.01 3.39
C THR A 70 4.42 17.82 2.14
N ILE A 71 5.02 17.41 1.02
CA ILE A 71 4.61 17.83 -0.32
C ILE A 71 3.98 16.60 -1.00
N VAL A 72 2.72 16.73 -1.38
CA VAL A 72 1.97 15.66 -2.04
C VAL A 72 2.29 15.67 -3.53
N ALA A 73 2.75 14.54 -4.07
CA ALA A 73 2.94 14.36 -5.51
C ALA A 73 1.97 13.28 -6.03
N PHE A 74 1.01 13.71 -6.84
CA PHE A 74 0.12 12.85 -7.59
C PHE A 74 0.51 12.79 -9.06
N GLY A 75 0.00 11.81 -9.78
CA GLY A 75 0.18 11.73 -11.22
C GLY A 75 -0.15 10.38 -11.82
N GLY A 76 -0.07 10.30 -13.14
CA GLY A 76 -0.47 9.14 -13.91
C GLY A 76 0.45 7.94 -13.70
N THR A 77 -0.15 6.78 -13.43
CA THR A 77 0.55 5.50 -13.25
C THR A 77 1.17 4.93 -14.54
N ARG A 78 0.76 5.46 -15.70
CA ARG A 78 1.19 4.99 -17.04
C ARG A 78 2.40 5.76 -17.59
N ILE A 79 2.86 6.78 -16.91
CA ILE A 79 4.07 7.53 -17.29
C ILE A 79 5.27 6.77 -16.75
N ILE A 80 6.08 6.21 -17.62
CA ILE A 80 7.23 5.37 -17.28
C ILE A 80 8.55 6.06 -17.62
N GLU A 81 9.63 5.58 -17.04
CA GLU A 81 10.99 6.10 -17.29
C GLU A 81 11.30 6.17 -18.79
N PRO A 82 11.91 7.26 -19.31
CA PRO A 82 12.19 7.42 -20.74
C PRO A 82 13.00 6.30 -21.37
N ALA A 83 13.95 5.73 -20.64
CA ALA A 83 14.76 4.59 -21.14
C ALA A 83 13.88 3.36 -21.39
N VAL A 84 12.99 3.03 -20.45
CA VAL A 84 12.05 1.91 -20.55
C VAL A 84 11.03 2.17 -21.70
N ALA A 85 10.52 3.41 -21.80
CA ALA A 85 9.60 3.78 -22.85
C ALA A 85 10.22 3.66 -24.26
N ARG A 86 11.48 4.09 -24.42
CA ARG A 86 12.24 3.93 -25.69
C ARG A 86 12.44 2.46 -26.04
N GLY A 87 12.86 1.65 -25.07
CA GLY A 87 13.06 0.22 -25.29
C GLY A 87 11.77 -0.48 -25.73
N ARG A 88 10.63 -0.11 -25.10
CA ARG A 88 9.32 -0.66 -25.47
C ARG A 88 8.90 -0.28 -26.90
N VAL A 89 9.14 0.97 -27.32
CA VAL A 89 8.87 1.41 -28.70
C VAL A 89 9.74 0.66 -29.67
N ALA A 90 11.06 0.57 -29.42
CA ALA A 90 11.99 -0.13 -30.31
C ALA A 90 11.62 -1.63 -30.48
N SER A 91 11.25 -2.31 -29.40
CA SER A 91 10.79 -3.71 -29.46
C SER A 91 9.53 -3.85 -30.31
N LEU A 92 8.52 -2.98 -30.11
CA LEU A 92 7.28 -3.03 -30.89
C LEU A 92 7.49 -2.64 -32.36
N GLU A 93 8.43 -1.76 -32.66
CA GLU A 93 8.80 -1.41 -34.04
C GLU A 93 9.48 -2.59 -34.73
N ALA A 94 10.36 -3.32 -34.06
CA ALA A 94 10.96 -4.53 -34.59
C ALA A 94 9.90 -5.61 -34.87
N GLU A 95 8.98 -5.83 -33.95
CA GLU A 95 7.87 -6.77 -34.13
C GLU A 95 6.94 -6.35 -35.28
N HIS A 96 6.63 -5.07 -35.40
CA HIS A 96 5.77 -4.56 -36.49
C HIS A 96 6.39 -4.69 -37.86
N ARG A 97 7.72 -4.60 -37.99
CA ARG A 97 8.41 -4.87 -39.28
C ARG A 97 8.24 -6.31 -39.76
N THR A 98 8.13 -7.27 -38.84
CA THR A 98 7.91 -8.69 -39.20
C THR A 98 6.44 -9.01 -39.49
N ARG A 99 5.51 -8.20 -38.99
CA ARG A 99 4.04 -8.38 -39.11
C ARG A 99 3.32 -7.06 -39.42
N PRO A 100 3.59 -6.42 -40.58
CA PRO A 100 3.11 -5.06 -40.86
C PRO A 100 1.58 -4.95 -41.00
N GLY A 101 0.88 -6.04 -41.26
CA GLY A 101 -0.58 -6.12 -41.37
C GLY A 101 -1.36 -6.35 -40.11
N ASP A 102 -0.70 -6.48 -38.94
CA ASP A 102 -1.36 -6.74 -37.66
C ASP A 102 -1.91 -5.45 -37.03
N PRO A 103 -3.26 -5.23 -37.00
CA PRO A 103 -3.86 -4.03 -36.47
C PRO A 103 -3.72 -3.92 -34.94
N GLY A 104 -3.63 -5.06 -34.23
CA GLY A 104 -3.42 -5.09 -32.79
C GLY A 104 -2.03 -4.55 -32.42
N LEU A 105 -1.03 -4.95 -33.20
CA LEU A 105 0.35 -4.51 -33.04
C LEU A 105 0.52 -3.03 -33.40
N ALA A 106 -0.10 -2.57 -34.49
CA ALA A 106 -0.10 -1.16 -34.86
C ALA A 106 -0.71 -0.28 -33.74
N ARG A 107 -1.81 -0.74 -33.11
CA ARG A 107 -2.42 -0.06 -31.96
C ARG A 107 -1.50 -0.03 -30.75
N ARG A 108 -0.84 -1.15 -30.42
CA ARG A 108 0.12 -1.23 -29.31
C ARG A 108 1.29 -0.27 -29.52
N LEU A 109 1.84 -0.20 -30.72
CA LEU A 109 2.92 0.71 -31.08
C LEU A 109 2.49 2.18 -30.96
N ALA A 110 1.30 2.53 -31.47
CA ALA A 110 0.76 3.88 -31.33
C ALA A 110 0.58 4.29 -29.85
N VAL A 111 0.15 3.37 -28.98
CA VAL A 111 0.06 3.60 -27.53
C VAL A 111 1.45 3.81 -26.94
N ALA A 112 2.42 2.94 -27.27
CA ALA A 112 3.79 3.04 -26.75
C ALA A 112 4.46 4.36 -27.14
N ARG A 113 4.29 4.83 -28.37
CA ARG A 113 4.79 6.15 -28.83
C ARG A 113 4.18 7.32 -28.05
N ARG A 114 2.87 7.25 -27.75
CA ARG A 114 2.21 8.27 -26.90
C ARG A 114 2.74 8.25 -25.46
N VAL A 115 3.03 7.08 -24.91
CA VAL A 115 3.67 6.95 -23.58
C VAL A 115 5.06 7.56 -23.61
N LEU A 116 5.87 7.24 -24.64
CA LEU A 116 7.21 7.83 -24.82
C LEU A 116 7.19 9.35 -24.90
N ALA A 117 6.24 9.92 -25.64
CA ALA A 117 6.10 11.39 -25.76
C ALA A 117 5.85 12.07 -24.40
N LYS A 118 5.24 11.34 -23.46
CA LYS A 118 4.95 11.82 -22.10
C LYS A 118 6.01 11.42 -21.07
N ALA A 119 6.98 10.58 -21.43
CA ALA A 119 7.97 10.05 -20.50
C ALA A 119 8.84 11.16 -19.85
N ARG A 120 9.00 12.32 -20.50
CA ARG A 120 9.67 13.50 -19.93
C ARG A 120 9.11 13.91 -18.56
N TYR A 121 7.81 13.71 -18.32
CA TYR A 121 7.20 14.04 -17.03
C TYR A 121 7.65 13.12 -15.89
N TYR A 122 8.12 11.92 -16.21
CA TYR A 122 8.79 11.07 -15.21
C TYR A 122 10.08 11.74 -14.72
N ASP A 123 10.91 12.24 -15.63
CA ASP A 123 12.15 12.92 -15.27
C ASP A 123 11.89 14.21 -14.48
N GLU A 124 10.86 14.99 -14.87
CA GLU A 124 10.47 16.19 -14.14
C GLU A 124 9.98 15.86 -12.71
N ALA A 125 9.16 14.82 -12.55
CA ALA A 125 8.70 14.39 -11.23
C ALA A 125 9.84 13.87 -10.36
N ARG A 126 10.80 13.13 -10.93
CA ARG A 126 12.02 12.69 -10.24
C ARG A 126 12.88 13.86 -9.81
N LYS A 127 13.09 14.83 -10.71
CA LYS A 127 13.82 16.08 -10.41
C LYS A 127 13.11 16.87 -9.31
N PHE A 128 11.79 16.99 -9.36
CA PHE A 128 11.00 17.65 -8.32
C PHE A 128 11.19 16.98 -6.96
N GLY A 129 11.01 15.66 -6.87
CA GLY A 129 11.23 14.90 -5.63
C GLY A 129 12.63 15.09 -5.06
N ARG A 130 13.63 15.08 -5.94
CA ARG A 130 15.03 15.35 -5.60
C ARG A 130 15.22 16.76 -5.01
N LEU A 131 14.71 17.80 -5.67
CA LEU A 131 14.86 19.21 -5.23
C LEU A 131 14.23 19.44 -3.85
N VAL A 132 13.04 18.90 -3.60
CA VAL A 132 12.38 18.97 -2.29
C VAL A 132 13.26 18.31 -1.21
N SER A 133 13.81 17.14 -1.51
CA SER A 133 14.64 16.39 -0.58
C SER A 133 16.01 17.02 -0.34
N GLU A 134 16.65 17.57 -1.36
CA GLU A 134 17.90 18.35 -1.23
C GLU A 134 17.70 19.61 -0.38
N SER A 135 16.55 20.30 -0.50
CA SER A 135 16.23 21.45 0.36
C SER A 135 16.13 21.05 1.83
N ARG A 136 15.55 19.86 2.11
CA ARG A 136 15.51 19.29 3.46
C ARG A 136 16.90 18.96 3.99
N GLN A 137 17.76 18.33 3.17
CA GLN A 137 19.15 18.04 3.54
C GLN A 137 19.96 19.30 3.93
N ARG A 138 19.72 20.41 3.22
CA ARG A 138 20.38 21.69 3.52
C ARG A 138 19.78 22.40 4.75
N GLY A 139 18.72 21.84 5.35
CA GLY A 139 18.04 22.46 6.50
C GLY A 139 17.20 23.69 6.14
N GLU A 140 16.91 23.91 4.85
CA GLU A 140 16.08 25.02 4.37
C GLU A 140 14.59 24.77 4.61
N THR A 141 14.19 23.49 4.57
CA THR A 141 12.81 23.05 4.81
C THR A 141 12.77 21.73 5.58
N ASP A 142 11.59 21.38 6.11
CA ASP A 142 11.31 20.07 6.72
C ASP A 142 10.37 19.22 5.83
N TYR A 143 10.30 19.52 4.54
CA TYR A 143 9.35 18.86 3.65
C TYR A 143 9.79 17.46 3.28
N VAL A 144 8.83 16.52 3.30
CA VAL A 144 9.01 15.14 2.84
C VAL A 144 8.01 14.86 1.71
N ILE A 145 8.48 14.21 0.65
CA ILE A 145 7.63 13.78 -0.46
C ILE A 145 6.67 12.70 0.03
N VAL A 146 5.38 12.89 -0.24
CA VAL A 146 4.34 11.88 -0.05
C VAL A 146 3.61 11.59 -1.34
N THR A 147 3.40 10.33 -1.65
CA THR A 147 2.69 9.87 -2.84
C THR A 147 1.64 8.81 -2.50
N GLY A 148 0.84 8.43 -3.49
CA GLY A 148 -0.05 7.27 -3.36
C GLY A 148 0.65 5.91 -3.43
N GLY A 149 1.96 5.87 -3.51
CA GLY A 149 2.76 4.64 -3.50
C GLY A 149 2.78 3.84 -4.79
N GLY A 150 2.03 4.25 -5.81
CA GLY A 150 1.95 3.53 -7.09
C GLY A 150 3.09 3.86 -8.06
N PRO A 151 3.08 3.23 -9.26
CA PRO A 151 4.08 3.45 -10.29
C PRO A 151 3.92 4.81 -11.00
N GLY A 152 4.80 5.09 -11.93
CA GLY A 152 4.74 6.24 -12.82
C GLY A 152 5.23 7.53 -12.17
N ILE A 153 4.45 8.59 -12.21
CA ILE A 153 4.81 9.90 -11.65
C ILE A 153 5.05 9.81 -10.14
N MET A 154 4.24 9.01 -9.43
CA MET A 154 4.39 8.80 -7.98
C MET A 154 5.72 8.10 -7.66
N GLU A 155 6.04 7.05 -8.40
CA GLU A 155 7.33 6.37 -8.33
C GLU A 155 8.50 7.33 -8.62
N ALA A 156 8.38 8.13 -9.66
CA ALA A 156 9.42 9.10 -10.03
C ALA A 156 9.70 10.10 -8.90
N ALA A 157 8.65 10.61 -8.24
CA ALA A 157 8.80 11.52 -7.12
C ALA A 157 9.47 10.85 -5.90
N ASN A 158 9.06 9.61 -5.54
CA ASN A 158 9.73 8.85 -4.48
C ASN A 158 11.20 8.56 -4.85
N ARG A 159 11.46 8.19 -6.12
CA ARG A 159 12.82 7.93 -6.60
C ARG A 159 13.72 9.17 -6.51
N GLY A 160 13.16 10.36 -6.74
CA GLY A 160 13.90 11.62 -6.57
C GLY A 160 14.43 11.81 -5.15
N ALA A 161 13.64 11.48 -4.13
CA ALA A 161 14.06 11.48 -2.75
C ALA A 161 15.10 10.38 -2.46
N PHE A 162 14.84 9.18 -2.96
CA PHE A 162 15.76 8.04 -2.84
C PHE A 162 17.16 8.33 -3.41
N ASP A 163 17.23 9.01 -4.57
CA ASP A 163 18.49 9.35 -5.25
C ASP A 163 19.45 10.17 -4.37
N VAL A 164 18.93 10.89 -3.38
CA VAL A 164 19.71 11.74 -2.47
C VAL A 164 19.73 11.20 -1.03
N GLY A 165 19.21 9.98 -0.81
CA GLY A 165 19.22 9.33 0.50
C GLY A 165 18.21 9.89 1.51
N GLU A 166 17.22 10.66 1.04
CA GLU A 166 16.18 11.24 1.88
C GLU A 166 14.91 10.38 1.93
N PRO A 167 14.16 10.43 3.04
CA PRO A 167 12.94 9.65 3.18
C PRO A 167 11.83 10.14 2.25
N SER A 168 10.96 9.21 1.85
CA SER A 168 9.70 9.50 1.17
C SER A 168 8.59 8.57 1.63
N ILE A 169 7.34 9.03 1.52
CA ILE A 169 6.16 8.37 2.06
C ILE A 169 5.31 7.79 0.93
N GLY A 170 4.82 6.57 1.13
CA GLY A 170 3.80 5.94 0.28
C GLY A 170 2.52 5.67 1.05
N LEU A 171 1.41 6.28 0.64
CA LEU A 171 0.09 6.01 1.20
C LEU A 171 -0.69 5.12 0.24
N ASN A 172 -0.51 3.81 0.35
CA ASN A 172 -1.17 2.83 -0.50
C ASN A 172 -2.60 2.57 -0.04
N ILE A 173 -3.41 1.96 -0.88
CA ILE A 173 -4.79 1.56 -0.58
C ILE A 173 -4.98 0.12 -1.04
N THR A 174 -5.70 -0.68 -0.26
CA THR A 174 -6.11 -2.02 -0.68
C THR A 174 -7.09 -1.92 -1.84
N LEU A 175 -6.73 -2.50 -2.98
CA LEU A 175 -7.56 -2.56 -4.19
C LEU A 175 -7.87 -4.03 -4.51
N PRO A 176 -9.00 -4.32 -5.21
CA PRO A 176 -9.34 -5.68 -5.63
C PRO A 176 -8.27 -6.33 -6.52
N MET A 177 -7.53 -5.54 -7.29
CA MET A 177 -6.33 -5.95 -8.01
C MET A 177 -5.13 -5.43 -7.23
N GLU A 178 -4.38 -6.33 -6.63
CA GLU A 178 -3.24 -6.01 -5.80
C GLU A 178 -2.15 -5.31 -6.61
N GLN A 179 -1.83 -4.08 -6.24
CA GLN A 179 -0.74 -3.31 -6.81
C GLN A 179 0.35 -3.16 -5.76
N ALA A 180 1.51 -3.75 -6.01
CA ALA A 180 2.66 -3.58 -5.14
C ALA A 180 3.07 -2.09 -5.06
N PRO A 181 3.54 -1.62 -3.89
CA PRO A 181 4.13 -0.29 -3.78
C PRO A 181 5.37 -0.17 -4.66
N ASN A 182 5.70 1.05 -5.10
CA ASN A 182 6.94 1.28 -5.81
C ASN A 182 8.16 1.10 -4.87
N SER A 183 9.28 0.70 -5.44
CA SER A 183 10.47 0.28 -4.69
C SER A 183 11.31 1.43 -4.10
N TYR A 184 10.91 2.68 -4.30
CA TYR A 184 11.68 3.86 -3.87
C TYR A 184 11.12 4.53 -2.60
N ILE A 185 10.03 3.98 -2.04
CA ILE A 185 9.46 4.46 -0.78
C ILE A 185 10.35 3.98 0.38
N THR A 186 10.51 4.81 1.39
CA THR A 186 11.15 4.40 2.64
C THR A 186 10.31 3.30 3.30
N PRO A 187 10.87 2.11 3.58
CA PRO A 187 10.09 0.95 4.04
C PRO A 187 9.20 1.26 5.26
N GLU A 188 9.75 1.95 6.25
CA GLU A 188 9.05 2.32 7.49
C GLU A 188 7.96 3.38 7.29
N LEU A 189 7.95 4.03 6.12
CA LEU A 189 7.00 5.08 5.74
C LEU A 189 6.06 4.64 4.60
N CYS A 190 6.00 3.34 4.34
CA CYS A 190 5.08 2.73 3.36
C CYS A 190 3.84 2.20 4.08
N PHE A 191 2.73 2.93 3.97
CA PHE A 191 1.48 2.58 4.64
C PHE A 191 0.49 1.96 3.66
N GLN A 192 -0.33 1.04 4.17
CA GLN A 192 -1.45 0.46 3.44
C GLN A 192 -2.75 0.73 4.20
N PHE A 193 -3.71 1.34 3.51
CA PHE A 193 -5.02 1.71 4.06
C PHE A 193 -6.11 0.81 3.51
N HIS A 194 -7.09 0.53 4.37
CA HIS A 194 -8.36 -0.07 3.97
C HIS A 194 -9.41 1.02 3.71
N TYR A 195 -9.38 2.12 4.49
CA TYR A 195 -10.36 3.18 4.41
C TYR A 195 -9.87 4.39 3.60
N PHE A 196 -10.54 4.67 2.47
CA PHE A 196 -10.24 5.83 1.63
C PHE A 196 -10.29 7.17 2.38
N ALA A 197 -11.23 7.29 3.34
CA ALA A 197 -11.38 8.51 4.13
C ALA A 197 -10.13 8.79 4.96
N VAL A 198 -9.63 7.79 5.69
CA VAL A 198 -8.42 7.91 6.53
C VAL A 198 -7.19 8.20 5.66
N ARG A 199 -7.05 7.51 4.53
CA ARG A 199 -5.97 7.79 3.57
C ARG A 199 -6.00 9.23 3.06
N LYS A 200 -7.17 9.75 2.69
CA LYS A 200 -7.32 11.14 2.25
C LYS A 200 -6.95 12.13 3.35
N MET A 201 -7.35 11.85 4.60
CA MET A 201 -6.95 12.67 5.74
C MET A 201 -5.43 12.77 5.85
N HIS A 202 -4.72 11.65 5.76
CA HIS A 202 -3.25 11.65 5.85
C HIS A 202 -2.55 12.39 4.71
N PHE A 203 -3.12 12.42 3.51
CA PHE A 203 -2.61 13.29 2.45
C PHE A 203 -2.71 14.78 2.82
N LEU A 204 -3.70 15.18 3.59
CA LEU A 204 -3.99 16.60 3.87
C LEU A 204 -3.42 17.08 5.19
N LEU A 205 -3.37 16.24 6.23
CA LEU A 205 -3.02 16.66 7.59
C LEU A 205 -1.67 17.37 7.71
N ARG A 206 -0.70 17.05 6.86
CA ARG A 206 0.66 17.61 6.88
C ARG A 206 1.04 18.32 5.58
N ALA A 207 0.13 18.35 4.60
CA ALA A 207 0.43 18.89 3.29
C ALA A 207 0.62 20.41 3.32
N GLN A 208 1.74 20.88 2.79
CA GLN A 208 1.99 22.30 2.54
C GLN A 208 1.72 22.65 1.06
N ALA A 209 1.85 21.67 0.17
CA ALA A 209 1.50 21.81 -1.23
C ALA A 209 1.08 20.46 -1.84
N LEU A 210 0.37 20.56 -2.98
CA LEU A 210 -0.04 19.44 -3.80
C LEU A 210 0.36 19.74 -5.24
N VAL A 211 1.03 18.77 -5.87
CA VAL A 211 1.45 18.80 -7.27
C VAL A 211 0.81 17.63 -7.99
N ALA A 212 0.22 17.87 -9.20
CA ALA A 212 -0.44 16.86 -10.03
C ALA A 212 -0.12 17.06 -11.52
#